data_b0e5980878e179b253672607baec11e4
#
_entry.id   b0e5980878e179b253672607baec11e4
#
_cell.length_a   1.000
_cell.length_b   1.000
_cell.length_c   1.000
_cell.angle_alpha   90.00
_cell.angle_beta   90.00
_cell.angle_gamma   90.00
#
_symmetry.space_group_name_H-M   'P 1'
#
loop_
_entity.id
_entity.type
_entity.pdbx_description
1 polymer ?
#
loop_
_entity_poly.entity_id
_entity_poly.type
_entity_poly.pdbx_seq_one_letter_code
_entity_poly.pdbx_strand_id
1 'polypeptide(L)'
;MNFLELQKELQELNLDIFTIDDAIKITGQSKNVVKTKLALLAKQSKIFRLKKGYYSINNINNKFKLQKIFNNTYISLHSALEYYESTTQRFNNLDLISKNILDSKKTCDIAIQFHKVKNRFFFGFEKAMIDNTEIFISNIEKTIIDCIYFSSKIYLSEINKFIKKYKNRINKEIIIEYLNRIGSSALNKRTGYLLETNNIVLNGLKINNKYEKLNKNLPKNKSKDSKWKLIINEDLEE
;
A
#
# COMPACT_ATOMS: atom_id res chain seq x y z
N MET A 1 -18.04 32.33 -5.17
CA MET A 1 -17.81 31.21 -4.22
C MET A 1 -17.57 31.82 -2.86
N ASN A 2 -18.51 31.63 -1.97
CA ASN A 2 -18.33 31.91 -0.55
C ASN A 2 -17.61 30.69 0.06
N PHE A 3 -16.60 30.92 0.91
CA PHE A 3 -15.85 29.84 1.54
C PHE A 3 -16.72 28.99 2.49
N LEU A 4 -17.58 29.64 3.26
CA LEU A 4 -18.49 28.95 4.18
C LEU A 4 -19.47 28.03 3.48
N GLU A 5 -20.00 28.46 2.33
CA GLU A 5 -20.89 27.63 1.50
C GLU A 5 -20.15 26.41 0.94
N LEU A 6 -18.95 26.61 0.39
CA LEU A 6 -18.12 25.52 -0.09
C LEU A 6 -17.79 24.52 1.04
N GLN A 7 -17.45 25.02 2.22
CA GLN A 7 -17.13 24.19 3.39
C GLN A 7 -18.34 23.35 3.81
N LYS A 8 -19.53 23.98 3.89
CA LYS A 8 -20.77 23.32 4.27
C LYS A 8 -21.11 22.19 3.28
N GLU A 9 -21.11 22.49 1.98
CA GLU A 9 -21.41 21.50 0.93
C GLU A 9 -20.41 20.33 0.93
N LEU A 10 -19.10 20.59 1.10
CA LEU A 10 -18.10 19.54 1.19
C LEU A 10 -18.30 18.66 2.44
N GLN A 11 -18.73 19.22 3.56
CA GLN A 11 -19.08 18.48 4.77
C GLN A 11 -20.35 17.64 4.59
N GLU A 12 -21.39 18.18 3.98
CA GLU A 12 -22.62 17.45 3.67
C GLU A 12 -22.36 16.28 2.70
N LEU A 13 -21.46 16.46 1.74
CA LEU A 13 -21.02 15.43 0.81
C LEU A 13 -19.96 14.49 1.39
N ASN A 14 -19.53 14.70 2.63
CA ASN A 14 -18.47 13.93 3.29
C ASN A 14 -17.15 13.87 2.47
N LEU A 15 -16.76 14.98 1.85
CA LEU A 15 -15.57 15.09 1.02
C LEU A 15 -14.41 15.75 1.78
N ASP A 16 -13.63 14.97 2.51
CA ASP A 16 -12.40 15.45 3.17
C ASP A 16 -11.35 15.93 2.17
N ILE A 17 -11.20 15.19 1.08
CA ILE A 17 -10.31 15.51 -0.04
C ILE A 17 -11.17 15.77 -1.28
N PHE A 18 -11.01 16.94 -1.87
CA PHE A 18 -11.77 17.36 -3.03
C PHE A 18 -10.87 17.86 -4.17
N THR A 19 -11.41 17.85 -5.37
CA THR A 19 -10.74 18.33 -6.60
C THR A 19 -11.26 19.69 -7.03
N ILE A 20 -10.58 20.30 -8.02
CA ILE A 20 -11.10 21.50 -8.69
C ILE A 20 -12.46 21.21 -9.34
N ASP A 21 -12.64 20.02 -9.91
CA ASP A 21 -13.89 19.64 -10.59
C ASP A 21 -15.03 19.44 -9.57
N ASP A 22 -14.76 18.94 -8.37
CA ASP A 22 -15.75 18.90 -7.29
C ASP A 22 -16.18 20.31 -6.88
N ALA A 23 -15.22 21.22 -6.69
CA ALA A 23 -15.53 22.60 -6.37
C ALA A 23 -16.30 23.34 -7.50
N ILE A 24 -16.05 23.00 -8.77
CA ILE A 24 -16.84 23.52 -9.91
C ILE A 24 -18.28 23.02 -9.81
N LYS A 25 -18.50 21.73 -9.57
CA LYS A 25 -19.83 21.14 -9.45
C LYS A 25 -20.64 21.76 -8.30
N ILE A 26 -20.00 21.93 -7.15
CA ILE A 26 -20.63 22.51 -5.97
C ILE A 26 -20.99 23.99 -6.19
N THR A 27 -20.11 24.76 -6.82
CA THR A 27 -20.27 26.22 -6.88
C THR A 27 -20.92 26.73 -8.17
N GLY A 28 -21.02 25.90 -9.21
CA GLY A 28 -21.50 26.29 -10.54
C GLY A 28 -20.59 27.30 -11.26
N GLN A 29 -19.40 27.61 -10.72
CA GLN A 29 -18.53 28.65 -11.28
C GLN A 29 -17.57 28.10 -12.32
N SER A 30 -17.08 29.00 -13.20
CA SER A 30 -16.12 28.62 -14.23
C SER A 30 -14.78 28.13 -13.63
N LYS A 31 -14.11 27.24 -14.35
CA LYS A 31 -12.84 26.61 -13.93
C LYS A 31 -11.75 27.62 -13.54
N ASN A 32 -11.65 28.72 -14.26
CA ASN A 32 -10.65 29.75 -13.98
C ASN A 32 -10.94 30.50 -12.68
N VAL A 33 -12.20 30.83 -12.44
CA VAL A 33 -12.65 31.47 -11.19
C VAL A 33 -12.40 30.56 -10.00
N VAL A 34 -12.79 29.29 -10.11
CA VAL A 34 -12.57 28.30 -9.02
C VAL A 34 -11.08 28.11 -8.74
N LYS A 35 -10.23 27.94 -9.75
CA LYS A 35 -8.78 27.82 -9.56
C LYS A 35 -8.18 29.01 -8.84
N THR A 36 -8.53 30.24 -9.24
CA THR A 36 -8.02 31.47 -8.62
C THR A 36 -8.46 31.56 -7.16
N LYS A 37 -9.74 31.29 -6.88
CA LYS A 37 -10.26 31.33 -5.51
C LYS A 37 -9.67 30.24 -4.62
N LEU A 38 -9.51 29.01 -5.09
CA LEU A 38 -8.86 27.94 -4.33
C LEU A 38 -7.38 28.26 -4.04
N ALA A 39 -6.66 28.85 -4.99
CA ALA A 39 -5.30 29.30 -4.79
C ALA A 39 -5.21 30.40 -3.70
N LEU A 40 -6.15 31.37 -3.72
CA LEU A 40 -6.24 32.40 -2.71
C LEU A 40 -6.55 31.83 -1.31
N LEU A 41 -7.54 30.93 -1.22
CA LEU A 41 -7.90 30.27 0.04
C LEU A 41 -6.73 29.44 0.60
N ALA A 42 -5.98 28.76 -0.26
CA ALA A 42 -4.79 28.04 0.16
C ALA A 42 -3.67 28.98 0.66
N LYS A 43 -3.48 30.13 -0.01
CA LYS A 43 -2.54 31.17 0.44
C LYS A 43 -2.95 31.77 1.80
N GLN A 44 -4.24 31.86 2.07
CA GLN A 44 -4.81 32.32 3.34
C GLN A 44 -4.86 31.21 4.42
N SER A 45 -4.30 30.03 4.15
CA SER A 45 -4.35 28.86 5.04
C SER A 45 -5.77 28.44 5.47
N LYS A 46 -6.80 28.81 4.69
CA LYS A 46 -8.18 28.37 4.92
C LYS A 46 -8.46 26.98 4.38
N ILE A 47 -7.65 26.51 3.42
CA ILE A 47 -7.64 25.15 2.87
C ILE A 47 -6.20 24.70 2.67
N PHE A 48 -5.99 23.40 2.61
CA PHE A 48 -4.68 22.79 2.36
C PHE A 48 -4.59 22.29 0.93
N ARG A 49 -3.54 22.67 0.21
CA ARG A 49 -3.25 22.13 -1.12
C ARG A 49 -2.39 20.89 -0.99
N LEU A 50 -2.97 19.72 -1.19
CA LEU A 50 -2.29 18.42 -1.07
C LEU A 50 -1.37 18.13 -2.26
N LYS A 51 -1.86 18.48 -3.47
CA LYS A 51 -1.18 18.31 -4.76
C LYS A 51 -1.83 19.26 -5.77
N LYS A 52 -1.25 19.40 -6.96
CA LYS A 52 -1.89 20.14 -8.06
C LYS A 52 -3.28 19.58 -8.36
N GLY A 53 -4.31 20.37 -8.12
CA GLY A 53 -5.71 20.00 -8.37
C GLY A 53 -6.42 19.28 -7.22
N TYR A 54 -5.74 18.96 -6.11
CA TYR A 54 -6.31 18.31 -4.93
C TYR A 54 -6.15 19.19 -3.70
N TYR A 55 -7.20 19.31 -2.94
CA TYR A 55 -7.29 20.16 -1.75
C TYR A 55 -8.01 19.42 -0.62
N SER A 56 -7.82 19.92 0.62
CA SER A 56 -8.63 19.54 1.78
C SER A 56 -9.00 20.78 2.60
N ILE A 57 -10.12 20.77 3.30
CA ILE A 57 -10.49 21.84 4.23
C ILE A 57 -9.67 21.76 5.49
N ASN A 58 -9.52 20.55 6.03
CA ASN A 58 -8.75 20.30 7.25
C ASN A 58 -7.38 19.71 6.93
N ASN A 59 -6.46 19.81 7.88
CA ASN A 59 -5.22 19.06 7.78
C ASN A 59 -5.51 17.55 7.75
N ILE A 60 -4.73 16.81 6.98
CA ILE A 60 -4.88 15.36 6.87
C ILE A 60 -4.32 14.71 8.14
N ASN A 61 -5.21 14.19 8.97
CA ASN A 61 -4.89 13.51 10.23
C ASN A 61 -4.54 12.02 10.06
N ASN A 62 -4.97 11.41 8.94
CA ASN A 62 -4.68 10.02 8.61
C ASN A 62 -3.99 9.93 7.25
N LYS A 63 -2.74 9.49 7.25
CA LYS A 63 -1.89 9.42 6.04
C LYS A 63 -2.47 8.53 4.93
N PHE A 64 -3.23 7.50 5.27
CA PHE A 64 -3.81 6.57 4.29
C PHE A 64 -4.77 7.28 3.32
N LYS A 65 -5.46 8.34 3.75
CA LYS A 65 -6.32 9.17 2.89
C LYS A 65 -5.56 9.77 1.70
N LEU A 66 -4.25 9.98 1.83
CA LEU A 66 -3.42 10.53 0.76
C LEU A 66 -3.30 9.59 -0.45
N GLN A 67 -3.62 8.29 -0.32
CA GLN A 67 -3.66 7.40 -1.48
C GLN A 67 -4.64 7.91 -2.54
N LYS A 68 -5.78 8.49 -2.15
CA LYS A 68 -6.81 9.03 -3.06
C LYS A 68 -6.27 10.04 -4.06
N ILE A 69 -5.23 10.79 -3.70
CA ILE A 69 -4.66 11.79 -4.63
C ILE A 69 -3.70 11.19 -5.66
N PHE A 70 -3.38 9.89 -5.58
CA PHE A 70 -2.48 9.18 -6.49
C PHE A 70 -3.22 8.07 -7.25
N ASN A 71 -3.70 8.40 -8.44
CA ASN A 71 -4.40 7.44 -9.30
C ASN A 71 -3.48 6.26 -9.69
N ASN A 72 -4.08 5.09 -9.92
CA ASN A 72 -3.36 3.87 -10.30
C ASN A 72 -2.27 3.47 -9.28
N THR A 73 -2.58 3.61 -8.00
CA THR A 73 -1.77 3.15 -6.88
C THR A 73 -2.63 2.43 -5.86
N TYR A 74 -2.02 1.61 -5.02
CA TYR A 74 -2.65 1.08 -3.81
C TYR A 74 -1.64 1.04 -2.65
N ILE A 75 -2.15 1.11 -1.44
CA ILE A 75 -1.35 1.02 -0.20
C ILE A 75 -0.89 -0.42 -0.03
N SER A 76 0.40 -0.62 0.30
CA SER A 76 0.98 -1.93 0.62
C SER A 76 2.18 -1.79 1.54
N LEU A 77 2.95 -2.86 1.71
CA LEU A 77 4.19 -2.90 2.47
C LEU A 77 4.00 -2.47 3.94
N HIS A 78 4.92 -1.68 4.52
CA HIS A 78 4.80 -1.21 5.91
C HIS A 78 3.49 -0.49 6.17
N SER A 79 3.00 0.30 5.20
CA SER A 79 1.73 1.01 5.36
C SER A 79 0.53 0.07 5.41
N ALA A 80 0.55 -1.07 4.72
CA ALA A 80 -0.47 -2.10 4.85
C ALA A 80 -0.34 -2.85 6.20
N LEU A 81 0.89 -3.19 6.61
CA LEU A 81 1.12 -3.80 7.93
C LEU A 81 0.61 -2.91 9.08
N GLU A 82 0.81 -1.59 8.96
CA GLU A 82 0.29 -0.61 9.92
C GLU A 82 -1.25 -0.51 9.85
N TYR A 83 -1.83 -0.45 8.66
CA TYR A 83 -3.30 -0.46 8.48
C TYR A 83 -3.96 -1.69 9.11
N TYR A 84 -3.34 -2.85 8.96
CA TYR A 84 -3.77 -4.10 9.57
C TYR A 84 -3.31 -4.24 11.03
N GLU A 85 -2.76 -3.19 11.63
CA GLU A 85 -2.30 -3.18 13.03
C GLU A 85 -1.32 -4.33 13.36
N SER A 86 -0.51 -4.74 12.41
CA SER A 86 0.46 -5.84 12.58
C SER A 86 1.83 -5.38 13.05
N THR A 87 2.07 -4.08 13.06
CA THR A 87 3.29 -3.47 13.56
C THR A 87 2.97 -2.39 14.57
N THR A 88 3.79 -2.26 15.60
CA THR A 88 3.74 -1.15 16.56
C THR A 88 4.53 0.06 16.09
N GLN A 89 5.37 -0.11 15.06
CA GLN A 89 6.15 0.96 14.48
C GLN A 89 5.25 1.86 13.62
N ARG A 90 5.22 3.14 13.94
CA ARG A 90 4.55 4.15 13.13
C ARG A 90 5.57 4.83 12.23
N PHE A 91 5.44 4.61 10.94
CA PHE A 91 6.29 5.23 9.94
C PHE A 91 5.67 6.55 9.46
N ASN A 92 6.48 7.60 9.39
CA ASN A 92 6.03 8.87 8.79
C ASN A 92 6.11 8.86 7.26
N ASN A 93 5.82 7.70 6.67
CA ASN A 93 5.74 7.52 5.22
C ASN A 93 4.48 6.73 4.85
N LEU A 94 4.08 6.89 3.60
CA LEU A 94 3.01 6.12 2.95
C LEU A 94 3.61 5.35 1.77
N ASP A 95 3.59 4.01 1.85
CA ASP A 95 4.08 3.10 0.82
C ASP A 95 2.97 2.80 -0.18
N LEU A 96 3.17 3.20 -1.43
CA LEU A 96 2.24 3.00 -2.53
C LEU A 96 2.86 2.15 -3.63
N ILE A 97 2.16 1.10 -4.02
CA ILE A 97 2.51 0.31 -5.21
C ILE A 97 1.96 1.00 -6.45
N SER A 98 2.78 1.10 -7.49
CA SER A 98 2.43 1.73 -8.77
C SER A 98 2.96 0.92 -9.96
N LYS A 99 2.27 1.00 -11.11
CA LYS A 99 2.79 0.48 -12.39
C LYS A 99 3.84 1.40 -13.01
N ASN A 100 3.79 2.67 -12.68
CA ASN A 100 4.66 3.70 -13.23
C ASN A 100 5.83 4.01 -12.29
N ILE A 101 6.94 4.49 -12.84
CA ILE A 101 7.98 5.13 -12.02
C ILE A 101 7.43 6.49 -11.60
N LEU A 102 7.37 6.70 -10.29
CA LEU A 102 6.99 7.98 -9.70
C LEU A 102 8.06 8.37 -8.69
N ASP A 103 8.43 9.65 -8.71
CA ASP A 103 9.37 10.18 -7.74
C ASP A 103 8.71 10.25 -6.36
N SER A 104 9.49 9.97 -5.32
CA SER A 104 9.06 10.17 -3.94
C SER A 104 8.65 11.62 -3.71
N LYS A 105 7.59 11.84 -2.96
CA LYS A 105 7.02 13.17 -2.70
C LYS A 105 6.78 13.37 -1.21
N LYS A 106 6.73 14.62 -0.80
CA LYS A 106 6.30 14.99 0.54
C LYS A 106 4.97 15.75 0.43
N THR A 107 3.99 15.33 1.20
CA THR A 107 2.65 15.96 1.24
C THR A 107 2.17 15.95 2.69
N CYS A 108 1.81 17.11 3.23
CA CYS A 108 1.40 17.26 4.65
C CYS A 108 2.40 16.61 5.61
N ASP A 109 3.70 16.86 5.40
CA ASP A 109 4.82 16.29 6.15
C ASP A 109 4.97 14.77 6.10
N ILE A 110 4.14 14.08 5.34
CA ILE A 110 4.20 12.64 5.10
C ILE A 110 5.02 12.37 3.84
N ALA A 111 6.01 11.50 3.95
CA ALA A 111 6.81 11.04 2.81
C ALA A 111 6.01 9.98 2.02
N ILE A 112 5.73 10.22 0.74
CA ILE A 112 5.08 9.25 -0.13
C ILE A 112 6.15 8.48 -0.89
N GLN A 113 6.24 7.19 -0.65
CA GLN A 113 7.17 6.28 -1.32
C GLN A 113 6.44 5.43 -2.36
N PHE A 114 6.90 5.49 -3.61
CA PHE A 114 6.33 4.69 -4.69
C PHE A 114 7.21 3.49 -4.99
N HIS A 115 6.58 2.32 -5.09
CA HIS A 115 7.22 1.07 -5.41
C HIS A 115 6.68 0.55 -6.74
N LYS A 116 7.54 0.60 -7.77
CA LYS A 116 7.15 0.16 -9.11
C LYS A 116 7.03 -1.34 -9.19
N VAL A 117 5.96 -1.82 -9.82
CA VAL A 117 5.76 -3.22 -10.19
C VAL A 117 5.43 -3.39 -11.67
N LYS A 118 5.66 -4.58 -12.21
CA LYS A 118 5.19 -4.96 -13.56
C LYS A 118 3.66 -5.13 -13.53
N ASN A 119 3.00 -4.96 -14.68
CA ASN A 119 1.54 -5.09 -14.80
C ASN A 119 0.98 -6.38 -14.18
N ARG A 120 1.69 -7.50 -14.33
CA ARG A 120 1.29 -8.79 -13.76
C ARG A 120 1.29 -8.86 -12.24
N PHE A 121 1.81 -7.85 -11.54
CA PHE A 121 1.80 -7.72 -10.07
C PHE A 121 0.74 -6.74 -9.58
N PHE A 122 0.14 -5.94 -10.47
CA PHE A 122 -0.79 -4.88 -10.10
C PHE A 122 -2.23 -5.39 -10.02
N PHE A 123 -2.56 -6.05 -8.92
CA PHE A 123 -3.87 -6.64 -8.59
C PHE A 123 -3.91 -7.00 -7.09
N GLY A 124 -5.00 -7.60 -6.60
CA GLY A 124 -5.14 -8.09 -5.23
C GLY A 124 -5.24 -6.95 -4.20
N PHE A 125 -5.79 -5.83 -4.60
CA PHE A 125 -6.13 -4.72 -3.73
C PHE A 125 -7.64 -4.49 -3.77
N GLU A 126 -8.16 -3.96 -2.68
CA GLU A 126 -9.58 -3.73 -2.46
C GLU A 126 -9.83 -2.29 -2.04
N LYS A 127 -11.08 -1.87 -2.12
CA LYS A 127 -11.54 -0.60 -1.61
C LYS A 127 -11.72 -0.69 -0.11
N ALA A 128 -11.22 0.30 0.61
CA ALA A 128 -11.45 0.47 2.04
C ALA A 128 -11.86 1.92 2.32
N MET A 129 -12.57 2.13 3.41
CA MET A 129 -12.97 3.45 3.86
C MET A 129 -12.14 3.87 5.07
N ILE A 130 -11.52 5.03 5.00
CA ILE A 130 -10.88 5.71 6.12
C ILE A 130 -11.66 6.98 6.39
N ASP A 131 -12.37 7.00 7.50
CA ASP A 131 -13.43 7.98 7.74
C ASP A 131 -14.33 8.04 6.48
N ASN A 132 -14.46 9.16 5.81
CA ASN A 132 -15.28 9.29 4.60
C ASN A 132 -14.45 9.25 3.28
N THR A 133 -13.20 8.77 3.33
CA THR A 133 -12.33 8.72 2.16
C THR A 133 -12.15 7.29 1.67
N GLU A 134 -12.58 7.00 0.44
CA GLU A 134 -12.30 5.73 -0.23
C GLU A 134 -10.82 5.68 -0.63
N ILE A 135 -10.16 4.59 -0.28
CA ILE A 135 -8.77 4.28 -0.61
C ILE A 135 -8.67 2.88 -1.24
N PHE A 136 -7.54 2.59 -1.87
CA PHE A 136 -7.18 1.25 -2.33
C PHE A 136 -6.03 0.71 -1.49
N ILE A 137 -6.19 -0.52 -0.98
CA ILE A 137 -5.18 -1.20 -0.15
C ILE A 137 -5.06 -2.68 -0.55
N SER A 138 -3.85 -3.23 -0.49
CA SER A 138 -3.65 -4.68 -0.70
C SER A 138 -4.46 -5.49 0.33
N ASN A 139 -5.15 -6.55 -0.13
CA ASN A 139 -5.76 -7.52 0.78
C ASN A 139 -4.67 -8.30 1.55
N ILE A 140 -5.05 -9.14 2.50
CA ILE A 140 -4.13 -9.89 3.37
C ILE A 140 -3.14 -10.70 2.53
N GLU A 141 -3.62 -11.46 1.56
CA GLU A 141 -2.82 -12.35 0.71
C GLU A 141 -1.83 -11.55 -0.14
N LYS A 142 -2.29 -10.44 -0.72
CA LYS A 142 -1.45 -9.58 -1.54
C LYS A 142 -0.43 -8.82 -0.70
N THR A 143 -0.78 -8.43 0.52
CA THR A 143 0.16 -7.81 1.46
C THR A 143 1.32 -8.75 1.75
N ILE A 144 1.06 -10.02 2.04
CA ILE A 144 2.12 -11.04 2.23
C ILE A 144 3.02 -11.14 1.00
N ILE A 145 2.42 -11.28 -0.18
CA ILE A 145 3.15 -11.44 -1.44
C ILE A 145 4.00 -10.20 -1.77
N ASP A 146 3.46 -9.00 -1.59
CA ASP A 146 4.18 -7.76 -1.85
C ASP A 146 5.34 -7.57 -0.87
N CYS A 147 5.13 -7.83 0.41
CA CYS A 147 6.18 -7.76 1.43
C CYS A 147 7.32 -8.73 1.13
N ILE A 148 7.03 -9.97 0.73
CA ILE A 148 8.04 -10.96 0.33
C ILE A 148 8.76 -10.53 -0.96
N TYR A 149 8.02 -9.97 -1.94
CA TYR A 149 8.64 -9.46 -3.17
C TYR A 149 9.62 -8.32 -2.92
N PHE A 150 9.25 -7.41 -2.00
CA PHE A 150 10.06 -6.27 -1.56
C PHE A 150 10.84 -6.55 -0.25
N SER A 151 11.20 -7.79 0.04
CA SER A 151 11.94 -8.19 1.27
C SER A 151 13.31 -7.52 1.45
N SER A 152 13.79 -6.75 0.50
CA SER A 152 14.91 -5.84 0.69
C SER A 152 14.58 -4.59 1.50
N LYS A 153 13.30 -4.32 1.73
CA LYS A 153 12.80 -3.14 2.44
C LYS A 153 12.03 -3.48 3.72
N ILE A 154 11.60 -4.72 3.86
CA ILE A 154 10.79 -5.20 4.99
C ILE A 154 11.47 -6.43 5.58
N TYR A 155 11.61 -6.46 6.89
CA TYR A 155 12.16 -7.62 7.59
C TYR A 155 11.24 -8.82 7.48
N LEU A 156 11.82 -10.01 7.28
CA LEU A 156 11.02 -11.24 7.18
C LEU A 156 10.32 -11.57 8.50
N SER A 157 10.88 -11.17 9.64
CA SER A 157 10.26 -11.29 10.96
C SER A 157 8.93 -10.51 11.04
N GLU A 158 8.83 -9.30 10.45
CA GLU A 158 7.58 -8.54 10.41
C GLU A 158 6.54 -9.24 9.52
N ILE A 159 6.97 -9.78 8.38
CA ILE A 159 6.08 -10.57 7.51
C ILE A 159 5.59 -11.82 8.25
N ASN A 160 6.46 -12.48 9.00
CA ASN A 160 6.14 -13.66 9.80
C ASN A 160 5.12 -13.31 10.90
N LYS A 161 5.30 -12.19 11.62
CA LYS A 161 4.33 -11.67 12.59
C LYS A 161 2.96 -11.41 11.95
N PHE A 162 2.93 -10.82 10.76
CA PHE A 162 1.71 -10.59 10.01
C PHE A 162 1.00 -11.90 9.65
N ILE A 163 1.73 -12.89 9.13
CA ILE A 163 1.18 -14.20 8.81
C ILE A 163 0.60 -14.88 10.08
N LYS A 164 1.33 -14.86 11.20
CA LYS A 164 0.85 -15.40 12.50
C LYS A 164 -0.45 -14.74 12.92
N LYS A 165 -0.52 -13.39 12.88
CA LYS A 165 -1.71 -12.64 13.29
C LYS A 165 -2.94 -12.97 12.43
N TYR A 166 -2.75 -13.10 11.11
CA TYR A 166 -3.85 -13.29 10.18
C TYR A 166 -4.05 -14.74 9.73
N LYS A 167 -3.38 -15.71 10.35
CA LYS A 167 -3.37 -17.13 9.98
C LYS A 167 -4.75 -17.69 9.63
N ASN A 168 -5.75 -17.39 10.44
CA ASN A 168 -7.12 -17.92 10.31
C ASN A 168 -7.94 -17.17 9.23
N ARG A 169 -7.43 -16.06 8.69
CA ARG A 169 -8.09 -15.26 7.66
C ARG A 169 -7.44 -15.41 6.29
N ILE A 170 -6.25 -16.02 6.24
CA ILE A 170 -5.52 -16.25 4.97
C ILE A 170 -6.26 -17.28 4.13
N ASN A 171 -6.62 -16.90 2.93
CA ASN A 171 -7.19 -17.79 1.92
C ASN A 171 -6.06 -18.38 1.05
N LYS A 172 -5.87 -19.71 1.15
CA LYS A 172 -4.79 -20.42 0.45
C LYS A 172 -5.00 -20.44 -1.08
N GLU A 173 -6.23 -20.56 -1.52
CA GLU A 173 -6.62 -20.59 -2.91
C GLU A 173 -6.29 -19.25 -3.59
N ILE A 174 -6.58 -18.15 -2.94
CA ILE A 174 -6.24 -16.80 -3.41
C ILE A 174 -4.72 -16.61 -3.50
N ILE A 175 -3.97 -17.06 -2.50
CA ILE A 175 -2.49 -17.00 -2.56
C ILE A 175 -1.95 -17.80 -3.75
N ILE A 176 -2.44 -19.02 -3.96
CA ILE A 176 -2.00 -19.88 -5.07
C ILE A 176 -2.35 -19.22 -6.41
N GLU A 177 -3.55 -18.68 -6.55
CA GLU A 177 -3.97 -17.93 -7.74
C GLU A 177 -3.02 -16.76 -8.01
N TYR A 178 -2.74 -15.95 -7.01
CA TYR A 178 -1.87 -14.77 -7.11
C TYR A 178 -0.44 -15.15 -7.48
N LEU A 179 0.12 -16.17 -6.86
CA LEU A 179 1.46 -16.66 -7.15
C LEU A 179 1.55 -17.24 -8.59
N ASN A 180 0.54 -17.97 -9.03
CA ASN A 180 0.46 -18.49 -10.39
C ASN A 180 0.37 -17.36 -11.43
N ARG A 181 -0.44 -16.34 -11.18
CA ARG A 181 -0.55 -15.14 -12.03
C ARG A 181 0.78 -14.39 -12.14
N ILE A 182 1.53 -14.28 -11.05
CA ILE A 182 2.85 -13.64 -11.03
C ILE A 182 3.89 -14.49 -11.77
N GLY A 183 3.85 -15.82 -11.63
CA GLY A 183 4.73 -16.74 -12.31
C GLY A 183 6.20 -16.62 -11.92
N SER A 184 6.50 -16.45 -10.62
CA SER A 184 7.86 -16.32 -10.11
C SER A 184 8.22 -17.47 -9.17
N SER A 185 9.07 -18.41 -9.64
CA SER A 185 9.53 -19.53 -8.83
C SER A 185 10.19 -19.10 -7.51
N ALA A 186 11.01 -18.05 -7.54
CA ALA A 186 11.67 -17.55 -6.34
C ALA A 186 10.67 -16.97 -5.32
N LEU A 187 9.59 -16.34 -5.78
CA LEU A 187 8.53 -15.83 -4.91
C LEU A 187 7.69 -16.99 -4.36
N ASN A 188 7.35 -17.98 -5.21
CA ASN A 188 6.63 -19.18 -4.79
C ASN A 188 7.35 -19.91 -3.66
N LYS A 189 8.67 -20.08 -3.78
CA LYS A 189 9.51 -20.72 -2.76
C LYS A 189 9.46 -19.98 -1.42
N ARG A 190 9.70 -18.67 -1.44
CA ARG A 190 9.70 -17.84 -0.21
C ARG A 190 8.34 -17.80 0.44
N THR A 191 7.28 -17.58 -0.34
CA THR A 191 5.91 -17.54 0.18
C THR A 191 5.50 -18.90 0.75
N GLY A 192 5.78 -20.00 0.02
CA GLY A 192 5.48 -21.35 0.49
C GLY A 192 6.20 -21.68 1.79
N TYR A 193 7.50 -21.37 1.89
CA TYR A 193 8.28 -21.59 3.10
C TYR A 193 7.74 -20.79 4.30
N LEU A 194 7.51 -19.47 4.15
CA LEU A 194 7.03 -18.62 5.23
C LEU A 194 5.62 -19.01 5.71
N LEU A 195 4.76 -19.47 4.82
CA LEU A 195 3.44 -19.95 5.20
C LEU A 195 3.51 -21.32 5.88
N GLU A 196 4.37 -22.22 5.39
CA GLU A 196 4.53 -23.55 6.00
C GLU A 196 5.12 -23.50 7.40
N THR A 197 6.07 -22.58 7.68
CA THR A 197 6.57 -22.35 9.04
C THR A 197 5.49 -21.89 10.03
N ASN A 198 4.37 -21.38 9.50
CA ASN A 198 3.17 -21.02 10.26
C ASN A 198 2.04 -22.07 10.16
N ASN A 199 2.37 -23.31 9.74
CA ASN A 199 1.41 -24.41 9.55
C ASN A 199 0.32 -24.11 8.51
N ILE A 200 0.64 -23.33 7.47
CA ILE A 200 -0.21 -23.06 6.30
C ILE A 200 0.44 -23.72 5.10
N VAL A 201 0.01 -24.93 4.75
CA VAL A 201 0.57 -25.70 3.64
C VAL A 201 -0.11 -25.27 2.34
N LEU A 202 0.70 -24.89 1.34
CA LEU A 202 0.28 -24.63 -0.04
C LEU A 202 0.68 -25.80 -0.94
N ASN A 203 -0.26 -26.33 -1.68
CA ASN A 203 -0.02 -27.42 -2.62
C ASN A 203 -0.03 -26.90 -4.07
N GLY A 204 0.71 -27.57 -4.97
CA GLY A 204 0.66 -27.27 -6.40
C GLY A 204 1.44 -26.04 -6.87
N LEU A 205 2.25 -25.42 -6.03
CA LEU A 205 3.10 -24.31 -6.46
C LEU A 205 4.24 -24.79 -7.36
N LYS A 206 4.37 -24.18 -8.53
CA LYS A 206 5.46 -24.46 -9.47
C LYS A 206 6.75 -23.81 -8.99
N ILE A 207 7.76 -24.64 -8.67
CA ILE A 207 9.11 -24.21 -8.29
C ILE A 207 10.14 -24.91 -9.17
N ASN A 208 11.28 -24.24 -9.40
CA ASN A 208 12.42 -24.84 -10.10
C ASN A 208 13.43 -25.43 -9.09
N ASN A 209 14.40 -26.21 -9.57
CA ASN A 209 15.40 -26.88 -8.73
C ASN A 209 16.57 -25.99 -8.27
N LYS A 210 16.62 -24.71 -8.69
CA LYS A 210 17.69 -23.78 -8.31
C LYS A 210 17.50 -23.31 -6.88
N TYR A 211 18.54 -23.35 -6.06
CA TYR A 211 18.50 -22.79 -4.72
C TYR A 211 18.52 -21.26 -4.74
N GLU A 212 17.60 -20.65 -4.01
CA GLU A 212 17.49 -19.19 -3.83
C GLU A 212 17.69 -18.83 -2.35
N LYS A 213 18.22 -17.66 -2.06
CA LYS A 213 18.28 -17.15 -0.67
C LYS A 213 16.88 -16.80 -0.16
N LEU A 214 16.59 -17.14 1.10
CA LEU A 214 15.36 -16.69 1.77
C LEU A 214 15.37 -15.15 1.85
N ASN A 215 16.39 -14.57 2.50
CA ASN A 215 16.64 -13.13 2.43
C ASN A 215 17.70 -12.83 1.35
N LYS A 216 17.33 -12.01 0.37
CA LYS A 216 18.21 -11.65 -0.75
C LYS A 216 19.45 -10.85 -0.32
N ASN A 217 19.34 -10.10 0.77
CA ASN A 217 20.34 -9.12 1.20
C ASN A 217 21.41 -9.74 2.10
N LEU A 218 21.12 -10.86 2.77
CA LEU A 218 22.04 -11.52 3.66
C LEU A 218 22.97 -12.52 2.93
N PRO A 219 24.16 -12.82 3.47
CA PRO A 219 25.07 -13.82 2.91
C PRO A 219 24.49 -15.24 2.92
N LYS A 220 25.18 -16.20 2.26
CA LYS A 220 24.74 -17.59 2.09
C LYS A 220 25.34 -18.52 3.17
N ASN A 221 25.25 -18.21 4.41
CA ASN A 221 26.02 -18.89 5.45
C ASN A 221 25.20 -19.80 6.38
N LYS A 222 24.03 -20.30 5.93
CA LYS A 222 23.16 -21.13 6.76
C LYS A 222 22.63 -22.37 6.04
N SER A 223 21.71 -23.08 6.68
CA SER A 223 21.11 -24.35 6.25
C SER A 223 20.33 -24.24 4.92
N LYS A 224 20.11 -25.39 4.28
CA LYS A 224 19.33 -25.50 3.05
C LYS A 224 18.02 -26.22 3.35
N ASP A 225 16.91 -25.65 2.87
CA ASP A 225 15.64 -26.33 2.80
C ASP A 225 15.50 -27.02 1.42
N SER A 226 15.40 -28.36 1.47
CA SER A 226 15.35 -29.16 0.24
C SER A 226 13.98 -29.16 -0.44
N LYS A 227 12.89 -28.95 0.33
CA LYS A 227 11.52 -28.89 -0.18
C LYS A 227 11.33 -27.63 -1.02
N TRP A 228 11.61 -26.48 -0.42
CA TRP A 228 11.42 -25.18 -1.08
C TRP A 228 12.61 -24.73 -1.90
N LYS A 229 13.74 -25.48 -1.89
CA LYS A 229 14.98 -25.08 -2.58
C LYS A 229 15.45 -23.69 -2.15
N LEU A 230 15.46 -23.47 -0.83
CA LEU A 230 15.91 -22.22 -0.22
C LEU A 230 17.19 -22.42 0.58
N ILE A 231 17.99 -21.38 0.62
CA ILE A 231 19.09 -21.20 1.59
C ILE A 231 18.51 -20.34 2.70
N ILE A 232 18.36 -20.95 3.88
CA ILE A 232 17.81 -20.30 5.06
C ILE A 232 18.94 -19.51 5.71
N ASN A 233 18.93 -18.21 5.52
CA ASN A 233 19.99 -17.29 5.93
C ASN A 233 19.48 -16.17 6.86
N GLU A 234 18.27 -16.30 7.39
CA GLU A 234 17.67 -15.40 8.37
C GLU A 234 16.77 -16.22 9.32
N ASP A 235 16.82 -15.90 10.60
CA ASP A 235 15.86 -16.40 11.57
C ASP A 235 14.55 -15.60 11.54
N LEU A 236 13.42 -16.28 11.74
CA LEU A 236 12.08 -15.70 11.66
C LEU A 236 11.49 -15.40 13.05
N GLU A 237 12.24 -15.67 14.12
CA GLU A 237 11.74 -15.64 15.52
C GLU A 237 12.12 -14.36 16.29
N GLU A 238 12.57 -13.32 15.64
CA GLU A 238 12.83 -12.02 16.29
C GLU A 238 11.60 -11.11 16.32
#